data_11763e884f382fae2df4fe3eaba73b8d
#
_entry.id   11763e884f382fae2df4fe3eaba73b8d
#
_cell.length_a   1.000
_cell.length_b   1.000
_cell.length_c   1.000
_cell.angle_alpha   90.00
_cell.angle_beta   90.00
_cell.angle_gamma   90.00
#
_symmetry.space_group_name_H-M   'P 1'
#
loop_
_entity.id
_entity.type
_entity.pdbx_description
1 polymer ?
#
loop_
_entity_poly.entity_id
_entity_poly.type
_entity_poly.pdbx_seq_one_letter_code
_entity_poly.pdbx_strand_id
1 'polypeptide(L)'
;MKSDMNRRYHTRVITNIIYSAIISCLVEIFLVTNVSMIARYMEESGRMNGLIQAVLGYHVAVVLVYVISGLVLFAVTFMILQEPYIRYISKISDAVQSISEGNLNTTIDVIGDDEFSSMAANLNKMVEDIRVLMDKERESERTKNELITNVAHDLRTPLTSIIGYLELLAGNTKIPLDMQHKYIEIAYGKARRLEKLIEDLFGFTKLNYGKISMHVAQVDVVKLLGQLLEEAYPNFVE
;
A
#
# COMPACT_ATOMS: atom_id res chain seq x y z
N MET A 1 17.08 -5.92 17.42
CA MET A 1 15.68 -5.86 17.03
C MET A 1 15.25 -7.01 16.12
N LYS A 2 16.02 -7.42 15.09
CA LYS A 2 15.67 -8.55 14.19
C LYS A 2 15.79 -9.96 14.84
N SER A 3 16.64 -10.11 15.87
CA SER A 3 16.84 -11.42 16.55
C SER A 3 15.78 -11.73 17.63
N ASP A 4 15.14 -10.71 18.21
CA ASP A 4 14.10 -10.91 19.23
C ASP A 4 12.72 -11.23 18.62
N MET A 5 12.48 -10.76 17.41
CA MET A 5 11.23 -10.99 16.68
C MET A 5 11.06 -12.45 16.25
N ASN A 6 12.13 -13.09 15.78
CA ASN A 6 12.12 -14.51 15.37
C ASN A 6 11.97 -15.48 16.57
N ARG A 7 12.19 -15.00 17.80
CA ARG A 7 12.03 -15.79 19.04
C ARG A 7 10.57 -15.99 19.45
N ARG A 8 9.68 -15.04 19.16
CA ARG A 8 8.32 -15.03 19.74
C ARG A 8 7.41 -16.11 19.14
N TYR A 9 7.40 -16.28 17.82
CA TYR A 9 6.64 -17.35 17.19
C TYR A 9 7.16 -18.74 17.60
N HIS A 10 8.49 -18.95 17.51
CA HIS A 10 9.11 -20.20 17.98
C HIS A 10 8.80 -20.49 19.45
N THR A 11 8.85 -19.47 20.31
CA THR A 11 8.51 -19.64 21.73
C THR A 11 7.05 -20.06 21.90
N ARG A 12 6.10 -19.48 21.16
CA ARG A 12 4.68 -19.84 21.23
C ARG A 12 4.42 -21.24 20.70
N VAL A 13 5.03 -21.65 19.59
CA VAL A 13 4.91 -23.01 19.07
C VAL A 13 5.44 -24.02 20.09
N ILE A 14 6.61 -23.77 20.67
CA ILE A 14 7.18 -24.59 21.73
C ILE A 14 6.24 -24.64 22.94
N THR A 15 5.69 -23.49 23.35
CA THR A 15 4.73 -23.42 24.46
C THR A 15 3.47 -24.25 24.17
N ASN A 16 2.92 -24.17 22.95
CA ASN A 16 1.77 -24.98 22.54
C ASN A 16 2.09 -26.49 22.50
N ILE A 17 3.29 -26.88 22.08
CA ILE A 17 3.76 -28.25 22.16
C ILE A 17 3.80 -28.74 23.61
N ILE A 18 4.36 -27.90 24.52
CA ILE A 18 4.43 -28.23 25.95
C ILE A 18 3.03 -28.35 26.55
N TYR A 19 2.13 -27.39 26.27
CA TYR A 19 0.75 -27.42 26.77
C TYR A 19 -0.02 -28.62 26.24
N SER A 20 0.09 -28.94 24.93
CA SER A 20 -0.56 -30.11 24.36
C SER A 20 -0.02 -31.42 24.96
N ALA A 21 1.29 -31.52 25.23
CA ALA A 21 1.88 -32.66 25.90
C ALA A 21 1.41 -32.81 27.35
N ILE A 22 1.35 -31.71 28.11
CA ILE A 22 0.86 -31.73 29.51
C ILE A 22 -0.63 -32.10 29.54
N ILE A 23 -1.49 -31.49 28.71
CA ILE A 23 -2.93 -31.78 28.67
C ILE A 23 -3.14 -33.25 28.27
N SER A 24 -2.47 -33.73 27.21
CA SER A 24 -2.55 -35.11 26.76
C SER A 24 -2.14 -36.09 27.86
N CYS A 25 -1.02 -35.82 28.55
CA CYS A 25 -0.54 -36.66 29.64
C CYS A 25 -1.52 -36.70 30.82
N LEU A 26 -2.09 -35.56 31.23
CA LEU A 26 -3.07 -35.50 32.32
C LEU A 26 -4.35 -36.28 31.97
N VAL A 27 -4.87 -36.10 30.74
CA VAL A 27 -6.05 -36.84 30.26
C VAL A 27 -5.75 -38.34 30.19
N GLU A 28 -4.58 -38.74 29.73
CA GLU A 28 -4.16 -40.13 29.66
C GLU A 28 -4.06 -40.77 31.05
N ILE A 29 -3.41 -40.11 32.01
CA ILE A 29 -3.34 -40.58 33.41
C ILE A 29 -4.74 -40.74 34.00
N PHE A 30 -5.63 -39.77 33.74
CA PHE A 30 -7.02 -39.88 34.19
C PHE A 30 -7.75 -41.06 33.58
N LEU A 31 -7.61 -41.32 32.29
CA LEU A 31 -8.23 -42.45 31.60
C LEU A 31 -7.67 -43.80 32.12
N VAL A 32 -6.35 -43.91 32.22
CA VAL A 32 -5.69 -45.13 32.73
C VAL A 32 -6.13 -45.46 34.15
N THR A 33 -6.17 -44.44 35.05
CA THR A 33 -6.61 -44.68 36.45
C THR A 33 -8.05 -45.10 36.53
N ASN A 34 -8.97 -44.45 35.76
CA ASN A 34 -10.39 -44.83 35.74
C ASN A 34 -10.61 -46.25 35.17
N VAL A 35 -9.99 -46.54 34.01
CA VAL A 35 -10.07 -47.86 33.38
C VAL A 35 -9.54 -48.97 34.33
N SER A 36 -8.42 -48.70 34.98
CA SER A 36 -7.82 -49.66 35.93
C SER A 36 -8.69 -49.86 37.18
N MET A 37 -9.34 -48.81 37.68
CA MET A 37 -10.27 -48.88 38.81
C MET A 37 -11.54 -49.70 38.46
N ILE A 38 -12.12 -49.42 37.27
CA ILE A 38 -13.27 -50.17 36.75
C ILE A 38 -12.90 -51.65 36.55
N ALA A 39 -11.72 -51.96 35.98
CA ALA A 39 -11.26 -53.31 35.76
C ALA A 39 -11.13 -54.06 37.09
N ARG A 40 -10.54 -53.48 38.13
CA ARG A 40 -10.42 -54.07 39.47
C ARG A 40 -11.81 -54.34 40.11
N TYR A 41 -12.74 -53.37 40.01
CA TYR A 41 -14.09 -53.53 40.52
C TYR A 41 -14.85 -54.67 39.83
N MET A 42 -14.71 -54.81 38.50
CA MET A 42 -15.30 -55.92 37.74
C MET A 42 -14.69 -57.26 38.08
N GLU A 43 -13.39 -57.33 38.34
CA GLU A 43 -12.70 -58.52 38.79
C GLU A 43 -13.18 -58.98 40.17
N GLU A 44 -13.20 -58.07 41.14
CA GLU A 44 -13.70 -58.33 42.49
C GLU A 44 -15.17 -58.74 42.53
N SER A 45 -16.00 -58.21 41.61
CA SER A 45 -17.43 -58.57 41.55
C SER A 45 -17.73 -59.85 40.77
N GLY A 46 -16.72 -60.57 40.28
CA GLY A 46 -16.87 -61.81 39.52
C GLY A 46 -17.58 -61.68 38.16
N ARG A 47 -17.75 -60.44 37.68
CA ARG A 47 -18.43 -60.13 36.40
C ARG A 47 -17.52 -60.07 35.17
N MET A 48 -16.27 -60.42 35.32
CA MET A 48 -15.29 -60.29 34.21
C MET A 48 -15.44 -61.48 33.25
N ASN A 49 -15.85 -61.20 32.02
CA ASN A 49 -15.91 -62.21 30.94
C ASN A 49 -14.49 -62.64 30.54
N GLY A 50 -14.30 -63.92 30.16
CA GLY A 50 -13.00 -64.46 29.78
C GLY A 50 -12.28 -63.74 28.64
N LEU A 51 -13.05 -63.05 27.76
CA LEU A 51 -12.50 -62.19 26.73
C LEU A 51 -11.77 -60.93 27.28
N ILE A 52 -12.33 -60.31 28.32
CA ILE A 52 -11.74 -59.13 28.99
C ILE A 52 -10.48 -59.53 29.76
N GLN A 53 -10.51 -60.71 30.42
CA GLN A 53 -9.31 -61.27 31.06
C GLN A 53 -8.19 -61.60 30.08
N ALA A 54 -8.53 -62.16 28.92
CA ALA A 54 -7.53 -62.44 27.86
C ALA A 54 -6.91 -61.14 27.31
N VAL A 55 -7.69 -60.07 27.05
CA VAL A 55 -7.18 -58.79 26.57
C VAL A 55 -6.31 -58.07 27.60
N LEU A 56 -6.71 -58.06 28.86
CA LEU A 56 -5.92 -57.45 29.95
C LEU A 56 -4.66 -58.26 30.29
N GLY A 57 -4.65 -59.60 30.02
CA GLY A 57 -3.48 -60.44 30.15
C GLY A 57 -2.37 -60.19 29.12
N TYR A 58 -2.70 -59.56 27.98
CA TYR A 58 -1.70 -59.16 26.99
C TYR A 58 -1.17 -57.74 27.31
N HIS A 59 -0.29 -57.63 28.31
CA HIS A 59 0.32 -56.37 28.74
C HIS A 59 0.84 -55.52 27.60
N VAL A 60 1.45 -56.15 26.58
CA VAL A 60 1.96 -55.43 25.40
C VAL A 60 0.85 -54.76 24.58
N ALA A 61 -0.26 -55.46 24.36
CA ALA A 61 -1.40 -54.88 23.60
C ALA A 61 -2.04 -53.69 24.32
N VAL A 62 -2.21 -53.80 25.65
CA VAL A 62 -2.76 -52.72 26.49
C VAL A 62 -1.84 -51.50 26.47
N VAL A 63 -0.53 -51.68 26.60
CA VAL A 63 0.46 -50.59 26.51
C VAL A 63 0.41 -49.93 25.13
N LEU A 64 0.32 -50.70 24.05
CA LEU A 64 0.22 -50.11 22.68
C LEU A 64 -1.04 -49.28 22.51
N VAL A 65 -2.19 -49.72 23.05
CA VAL A 65 -3.43 -48.95 22.98
C VAL A 65 -3.29 -47.59 23.71
N TYR A 66 -2.66 -47.58 24.90
CA TYR A 66 -2.41 -46.32 25.61
C TYR A 66 -1.44 -45.42 24.89
N VAL A 67 -0.36 -45.94 24.33
CA VAL A 67 0.59 -45.13 23.56
C VAL A 67 -0.08 -44.49 22.32
N ILE A 68 -0.92 -45.26 21.62
CA ILE A 68 -1.65 -44.75 20.45
C ILE A 68 -2.68 -43.69 20.85
N SER A 69 -3.44 -43.93 21.93
CA SER A 69 -4.44 -42.98 22.44
C SER A 69 -3.77 -41.66 22.89
N GLY A 70 -2.63 -41.75 23.57
CA GLY A 70 -1.85 -40.58 23.97
C GLY A 70 -1.32 -39.76 22.79
N LEU A 71 -0.82 -40.43 21.74
CA LEU A 71 -0.40 -39.76 20.50
C LEU A 71 -1.57 -39.08 19.78
N VAL A 72 -2.73 -39.73 19.72
CA VAL A 72 -3.92 -39.13 19.10
C VAL A 72 -4.41 -37.91 19.90
N LEU A 73 -4.47 -38.05 21.24
CA LEU A 73 -4.84 -36.91 22.12
C LEU A 73 -3.85 -35.73 21.95
N PHE A 74 -2.55 -36.02 21.91
CA PHE A 74 -1.54 -35.00 21.65
C PHE A 74 -1.74 -34.32 20.31
N ALA A 75 -1.96 -35.04 19.23
CA ALA A 75 -2.15 -34.52 17.90
C ALA A 75 -3.42 -33.62 17.82
N VAL A 76 -4.53 -34.08 18.43
CA VAL A 76 -5.78 -33.32 18.45
C VAL A 76 -5.65 -32.04 19.26
N THR A 77 -5.10 -32.11 20.49
CA THR A 77 -4.91 -30.92 21.32
C THR A 77 -3.94 -29.93 20.68
N PHE A 78 -2.86 -30.39 20.08
CA PHE A 78 -1.93 -29.54 19.33
C PHE A 78 -2.60 -28.87 18.14
N MET A 79 -3.41 -29.58 17.36
CA MET A 79 -4.14 -29.03 16.22
C MET A 79 -5.12 -27.94 16.66
N ILE A 80 -5.86 -28.14 17.77
CA ILE A 80 -6.78 -27.15 18.32
C ILE A 80 -6.03 -25.89 18.78
N LEU A 81 -4.87 -26.03 19.42
CA LEU A 81 -4.07 -24.88 19.86
C LEU A 81 -3.43 -24.10 18.70
N GLN A 82 -3.20 -24.75 17.56
CA GLN A 82 -2.62 -24.09 16.37
C GLN A 82 -3.67 -23.45 15.45
N GLU A 83 -4.93 -23.85 15.55
CA GLU A 83 -5.99 -23.36 14.66
C GLU A 83 -6.11 -21.83 14.56
N PRO A 84 -6.06 -21.03 15.64
CA PRO A 84 -6.15 -19.57 15.56
C PRO A 84 -5.00 -18.95 14.75
N TYR A 85 -3.81 -19.53 14.79
CA TYR A 85 -2.65 -19.06 14.02
C TYR A 85 -2.80 -19.35 12.54
N ILE A 86 -3.24 -20.55 12.20
CA ILE A 86 -3.48 -20.96 10.82
C ILE A 86 -4.54 -20.06 10.20
N ARG A 87 -5.63 -19.78 10.91
CA ARG A 87 -6.69 -18.86 10.46
C ARG A 87 -6.18 -17.42 10.27
N TYR A 88 -5.29 -16.95 11.16
CA TYR A 88 -4.74 -15.61 11.03
C TYR A 88 -3.80 -15.48 9.82
N ILE A 89 -2.97 -16.50 9.56
CA ILE A 89 -2.12 -16.56 8.36
C ILE A 89 -2.98 -16.58 7.08
N SER A 90 -4.07 -17.37 7.07
CA SER A 90 -4.99 -17.39 5.94
C SER A 90 -5.59 -16.00 5.68
N LYS A 91 -6.04 -15.28 6.73
CA LYS A 91 -6.55 -13.91 6.59
C LYS A 91 -5.51 -12.95 5.98
N ILE A 92 -4.25 -13.06 6.40
CA ILE A 92 -3.18 -12.25 5.82
C ILE A 92 -2.99 -12.59 4.34
N SER A 93 -3.01 -13.88 3.99
CA SER A 93 -2.89 -14.35 2.61
C SER A 93 -4.03 -13.84 1.73
N ASP A 94 -5.28 -13.96 2.21
CA ASP A 94 -6.47 -13.47 1.50
C ASP A 94 -6.43 -11.95 1.30
N ALA A 95 -5.96 -11.21 2.30
CA ALA A 95 -5.78 -9.78 2.19
C ALA A 95 -4.69 -9.39 1.17
N VAL A 96 -3.57 -10.09 1.16
CA VAL A 96 -2.50 -9.89 0.16
C VAL A 96 -3.03 -10.14 -1.26
N GLN A 97 -3.82 -11.19 -1.44
CA GLN A 97 -4.45 -11.48 -2.73
C GLN A 97 -5.40 -10.35 -3.13
N SER A 98 -6.28 -9.91 -2.23
CA SER A 98 -7.21 -8.80 -2.47
C SER A 98 -6.48 -7.51 -2.85
N ILE A 99 -5.37 -7.20 -2.18
CA ILE A 99 -4.52 -6.05 -2.50
C ILE A 99 -3.89 -6.21 -3.89
N SER A 100 -3.43 -7.40 -4.25
CA SER A 100 -2.85 -7.68 -5.57
C SER A 100 -3.85 -7.53 -6.71
N GLU A 101 -5.14 -7.75 -6.43
CA GLU A 101 -6.27 -7.54 -7.35
C GLU A 101 -6.71 -6.06 -7.44
N GLY A 102 -6.00 -5.18 -6.71
CA GLY A 102 -6.25 -3.73 -6.74
C GLY A 102 -7.21 -3.21 -5.66
N ASN A 103 -7.70 -4.06 -4.76
CA ASN A 103 -8.54 -3.61 -3.65
C ASN A 103 -7.68 -3.06 -2.52
N LEU A 104 -7.35 -1.79 -2.62
CA LEU A 104 -6.57 -1.09 -1.59
C LEU A 104 -7.40 -0.71 -0.35
N ASN A 105 -8.71 -1.00 -0.30
CA ASN A 105 -9.52 -0.76 0.90
C ASN A 105 -9.43 -1.87 1.94
N THR A 106 -8.67 -2.92 1.65
CA THR A 106 -8.44 -4.03 2.56
C THR A 106 -7.52 -3.59 3.69
N THR A 107 -7.92 -3.86 4.93
CA THR A 107 -7.12 -3.69 6.14
C THR A 107 -7.04 -5.01 6.89
N ILE A 108 -5.90 -5.30 7.47
CA ILE A 108 -5.64 -6.52 8.24
C ILE A 108 -5.63 -6.14 9.72
N ASP A 109 -6.43 -6.84 10.54
CA ASP A 109 -6.40 -6.64 11.99
C ASP A 109 -5.03 -7.05 12.55
N VAL A 110 -4.39 -6.14 13.29
CA VAL A 110 -3.13 -6.43 13.96
C VAL A 110 -3.42 -7.08 15.31
N ILE A 111 -3.29 -8.40 15.38
CA ILE A 111 -3.67 -9.19 16.56
C ILE A 111 -2.39 -9.73 17.23
N GLY A 112 -2.11 -9.25 18.44
CA GLY A 112 -0.95 -9.70 19.22
C GLY A 112 0.30 -8.87 18.99
N ASP A 113 1.48 -9.46 19.32
CA ASP A 113 2.79 -8.80 19.27
C ASP A 113 3.85 -9.80 18.80
N ASP A 114 3.55 -10.49 17.69
CA ASP A 114 4.41 -11.50 17.07
C ASP A 114 4.80 -11.08 15.64
N GLU A 115 5.52 -11.97 14.94
CA GLU A 115 6.00 -11.73 13.59
C GLU A 115 4.86 -11.53 12.59
N PHE A 116 3.73 -12.22 12.77
CA PHE A 116 2.56 -12.12 11.89
C PHE A 116 1.82 -10.80 12.11
N SER A 117 1.74 -10.34 13.35
CA SER A 117 1.19 -9.01 13.70
C SER A 117 2.03 -7.88 13.09
N SER A 118 3.36 -8.01 13.16
CA SER A 118 4.29 -7.08 12.51
C SER A 118 4.15 -7.10 10.99
N MET A 119 3.96 -8.29 10.40
CA MET A 119 3.71 -8.43 8.95
C MET A 119 2.40 -7.77 8.55
N ALA A 120 1.31 -7.97 9.30
CA ALA A 120 0.02 -7.32 9.08
C ALA A 120 0.13 -5.78 9.15
N ALA A 121 0.84 -5.26 10.16
CA ALA A 121 1.08 -3.82 10.30
C ALA A 121 1.88 -3.24 9.13
N ASN A 122 2.93 -3.94 8.69
CA ASN A 122 3.75 -3.52 7.54
C ASN A 122 2.96 -3.56 6.22
N LEU A 123 2.09 -4.56 6.04
CA LEU A 123 1.19 -4.64 4.88
C LEU A 123 0.18 -3.50 4.88
N ASN A 124 -0.45 -3.19 6.02
CA ASN A 124 -1.36 -2.06 6.13
C ASN A 124 -0.66 -0.73 5.79
N LYS A 125 0.56 -0.54 6.29
CA LYS A 125 1.37 0.64 5.96
C LYS A 125 1.69 0.71 4.46
N MET A 126 2.09 -0.40 3.85
CA MET A 126 2.37 -0.46 2.41
C MET A 126 1.13 -0.09 1.58
N VAL A 127 -0.04 -0.57 1.96
CA VAL A 127 -1.31 -0.22 1.29
C VAL A 127 -1.60 1.28 1.40
N GLU A 128 -1.37 1.86 2.56
CA GLU A 128 -1.55 3.31 2.78
C GLU A 128 -0.56 4.13 1.96
N ASP A 129 0.71 3.73 1.92
CA ASP A 129 1.73 4.39 1.09
C ASP A 129 1.36 4.32 -0.41
N ILE A 130 0.83 3.19 -0.88
CA ILE A 130 0.34 3.02 -2.26
C ILE A 130 -0.85 3.96 -2.54
N ARG A 131 -1.82 4.08 -1.63
CA ARG A 131 -2.95 5.01 -1.77
C ARG A 131 -2.48 6.45 -1.92
N VAL A 132 -1.60 6.88 -1.02
CA VAL A 132 -1.03 8.24 -1.06
C VAL A 132 -0.30 8.51 -2.39
N LEU A 133 0.44 7.52 -2.90
CA LEU A 133 1.12 7.64 -4.20
C LEU A 133 0.12 7.72 -5.36
N MET A 134 -0.93 6.90 -5.36
CA MET A 134 -1.98 6.94 -6.39
C MET A 134 -2.76 8.24 -6.38
N ASP A 135 -3.06 8.80 -5.21
CA ASP A 135 -3.76 10.08 -5.12
C ASP A 135 -2.89 11.24 -5.62
N LYS A 136 -1.59 11.24 -5.29
CA LYS A 136 -0.62 12.19 -5.85
C LYS A 136 -0.50 12.08 -7.37
N GLU A 137 -0.47 10.86 -7.91
CA GLU A 137 -0.41 10.64 -9.35
C GLU A 137 -1.67 11.17 -10.05
N ARG A 138 -2.86 10.88 -9.50
CA ARG A 138 -4.13 11.42 -10.02
C ARG A 138 -4.17 12.94 -9.98
N GLU A 139 -3.71 13.55 -8.89
CA GLU A 139 -3.63 15.01 -8.77
C GLU A 139 -2.64 15.60 -9.80
N SER A 140 -1.49 14.97 -9.97
CA SER A 140 -0.51 15.35 -10.99
C SER A 140 -1.07 15.26 -12.40
N GLU A 141 -1.76 14.16 -12.73
CA GLU A 141 -2.42 14.00 -14.04
C GLU A 141 -3.53 15.03 -14.25
N ARG A 142 -4.33 15.30 -13.23
CA ARG A 142 -5.38 16.34 -13.30
C ARG A 142 -4.78 17.71 -13.56
N THR A 143 -3.76 18.09 -12.79
CA THR A 143 -3.06 19.37 -12.95
C THR A 143 -2.44 19.51 -14.34
N LYS A 144 -1.84 18.44 -14.87
CA LYS A 144 -1.30 18.39 -16.22
C LYS A 144 -2.39 18.59 -17.28
N ASN A 145 -3.53 17.94 -17.14
CA ASN A 145 -4.65 18.06 -18.08
C ASN A 145 -5.30 19.45 -18.03
N GLU A 146 -5.45 20.03 -16.83
CA GLU A 146 -5.91 21.41 -16.65
C GLU A 146 -4.95 22.42 -17.29
N LEU A 147 -3.64 22.23 -17.10
CA LEU A 147 -2.62 23.08 -17.73
C LEU A 147 -2.72 23.01 -19.26
N ILE A 148 -2.78 21.81 -19.85
CA ILE A 148 -2.89 21.64 -21.30
C ILE A 148 -4.16 22.33 -21.84
N THR A 149 -5.27 22.17 -21.15
CA THR A 149 -6.55 22.77 -21.55
C THR A 149 -6.49 24.30 -21.50
N ASN A 150 -5.95 24.87 -20.42
CA ASN A 150 -5.82 26.32 -20.25
C ASN A 150 -4.86 26.91 -21.27
N VAL A 151 -3.70 26.28 -21.48
CA VAL A 151 -2.74 26.72 -22.51
C VAL A 151 -3.36 26.67 -23.89
N ALA A 152 -4.07 25.62 -24.25
CA ALA A 152 -4.74 25.52 -25.55
C ALA A 152 -5.78 26.62 -25.76
N HIS A 153 -6.54 26.96 -24.69
CA HIS A 153 -7.49 28.09 -24.74
C HIS A 153 -6.79 29.43 -24.93
N ASP A 154 -5.72 29.68 -24.14
CA ASP A 154 -5.01 30.97 -24.15
C ASP A 154 -4.20 31.20 -25.43
N LEU A 155 -3.77 30.13 -26.11
CA LEU A 155 -3.18 30.19 -27.45
C LEU A 155 -4.24 30.41 -28.55
N ARG A 156 -5.41 29.74 -28.43
CA ARG A 156 -6.48 29.83 -29.44
C ARG A 156 -7.02 31.25 -29.58
N THR A 157 -7.22 31.96 -28.47
CA THR A 157 -7.84 33.32 -28.47
C THR A 157 -7.06 34.33 -29.30
N PRO A 158 -5.75 34.58 -29.09
CA PRO A 158 -4.97 35.49 -29.92
C PRO A 158 -4.83 34.98 -31.36
N LEU A 159 -4.70 33.70 -31.58
CA LEU A 159 -4.59 33.11 -32.91
C LEU A 159 -5.84 33.36 -33.74
N THR A 160 -7.03 33.13 -33.19
CA THR A 160 -8.31 33.41 -33.87
C THR A 160 -8.43 34.87 -34.21
N SER A 161 -7.99 35.79 -33.31
CA SER A 161 -8.00 37.22 -33.58
C SER A 161 -7.04 37.58 -34.74
N ILE A 162 -5.82 37.03 -34.77
CA ILE A 162 -4.85 37.24 -35.85
C ILE A 162 -5.46 36.83 -37.18
N ILE A 163 -5.99 35.58 -37.24
CA ILE A 163 -6.61 35.06 -38.45
C ILE A 163 -7.76 35.94 -38.91
N GLY A 164 -8.66 36.35 -38.02
CA GLY A 164 -9.80 37.20 -38.34
C GLY A 164 -9.41 38.55 -38.93
N TYR A 165 -8.40 39.24 -38.35
CA TYR A 165 -7.91 40.49 -38.91
C TYR A 165 -7.21 40.34 -40.26
N LEU A 166 -6.47 39.25 -40.45
CA LEU A 166 -5.83 38.94 -41.73
C LEU A 166 -6.86 38.53 -42.80
N GLU A 167 -7.92 37.82 -42.46
CA GLU A 167 -9.04 37.49 -43.35
C GLU A 167 -9.78 38.75 -43.83
N LEU A 168 -10.01 39.71 -42.91
CA LEU A 168 -10.61 41.02 -43.28
C LEU A 168 -9.72 41.78 -44.30
N LEU A 169 -8.40 41.77 -44.08
CA LEU A 169 -7.46 42.40 -45.00
C LEU A 169 -7.36 41.68 -46.35
N ALA A 170 -7.40 40.35 -46.37
CA ALA A 170 -7.28 39.56 -47.58
C ALA A 170 -8.56 39.53 -48.43
N GLY A 171 -9.72 39.57 -47.77
CA GLY A 171 -11.03 39.43 -48.44
C GLY A 171 -11.66 40.73 -48.95
N ASN A 172 -11.17 41.92 -48.52
CA ASN A 172 -11.82 43.20 -48.83
C ASN A 172 -10.83 44.23 -49.40
N THR A 173 -10.85 44.44 -50.71
CA THR A 173 -10.00 45.36 -51.45
C THR A 173 -10.37 46.87 -51.26
N LYS A 174 -11.46 47.19 -50.55
CA LYS A 174 -11.96 48.58 -50.39
C LYS A 174 -11.80 49.11 -48.96
N ILE A 175 -10.94 48.50 -48.12
CA ILE A 175 -10.67 48.98 -46.76
C ILE A 175 -9.82 50.26 -46.86
N PRO A 176 -10.16 51.36 -46.19
CA PRO A 176 -9.31 52.55 -46.07
C PRO A 176 -7.92 52.21 -45.51
N LEU A 177 -6.90 52.94 -45.99
CA LEU A 177 -5.49 52.69 -45.62
C LEU A 177 -5.23 52.77 -44.11
N ASP A 178 -5.85 53.71 -43.44
CA ASP A 178 -5.80 53.92 -41.99
C ASP A 178 -6.36 52.69 -41.22
N MET A 179 -7.44 52.10 -41.73
CA MET A 179 -8.02 50.88 -41.15
C MET A 179 -7.16 49.64 -41.44
N GLN A 180 -6.53 49.58 -42.62
CA GLN A 180 -5.57 48.49 -42.92
C GLN A 180 -4.40 48.52 -41.95
N HIS A 181 -3.80 49.69 -41.71
CA HIS A 181 -2.72 49.86 -40.72
C HIS A 181 -3.16 49.43 -39.32
N LYS A 182 -4.34 49.85 -38.88
CA LYS A 182 -4.89 49.49 -37.58
C LYS A 182 -5.08 47.96 -37.43
N TYR A 183 -5.60 47.28 -38.45
CA TYR A 183 -5.77 45.79 -38.41
C TYR A 183 -4.43 45.08 -38.38
N ILE A 184 -3.41 45.58 -39.11
CA ILE A 184 -2.05 45.04 -39.08
C ILE A 184 -1.43 45.19 -37.66
N GLU A 185 -1.57 46.40 -37.07
CA GLU A 185 -1.06 46.62 -35.69
C GLU A 185 -1.71 45.71 -34.66
N ILE A 186 -3.03 45.52 -34.72
CA ILE A 186 -3.73 44.62 -33.81
C ILE A 186 -3.25 43.17 -34.00
N ALA A 187 -3.16 42.70 -35.25
CA ALA A 187 -2.69 41.35 -35.56
C ALA A 187 -1.25 41.15 -35.08
N TYR A 188 -0.37 42.13 -35.31
CA TYR A 188 1.02 42.09 -34.86
C TYR A 188 1.12 42.07 -33.33
N GLY A 189 0.38 42.91 -32.62
CA GLY A 189 0.35 42.92 -31.16
C GLY A 189 -0.14 41.58 -30.57
N LYS A 190 -1.15 40.94 -31.20
CA LYS A 190 -1.64 39.61 -30.79
C LYS A 190 -0.60 38.53 -31.09
N ALA A 191 0.15 38.61 -32.21
CA ALA A 191 1.22 37.66 -32.54
C ALA A 191 2.38 37.76 -31.53
N ARG A 192 2.81 38.95 -31.14
CA ARG A 192 3.83 39.15 -30.10
C ARG A 192 3.41 38.58 -28.74
N ARG A 193 2.14 38.77 -28.40
CA ARG A 193 1.59 38.16 -27.17
C ARG A 193 1.60 36.61 -27.20
N LEU A 194 1.25 36.06 -28.38
CA LEU A 194 1.28 34.60 -28.58
C LEU A 194 2.71 34.04 -28.47
N GLU A 195 3.69 34.73 -29.08
CA GLU A 195 5.11 34.38 -28.98
C GLU A 195 5.55 34.33 -27.52
N LYS A 196 5.24 35.34 -26.70
CA LYS A 196 5.58 35.39 -25.28
C LYS A 196 4.93 34.23 -24.49
N LEU A 197 3.65 33.92 -24.75
CA LEU A 197 2.98 32.79 -24.12
C LEU A 197 3.68 31.45 -24.42
N ILE A 198 4.17 31.28 -25.62
CA ILE A 198 4.93 30.09 -26.04
C ILE A 198 6.27 30.03 -25.30
N GLU A 199 6.99 31.16 -25.19
CA GLU A 199 8.26 31.24 -24.45
C GLU A 199 8.08 30.92 -22.97
N ASP A 200 7.04 31.48 -22.34
CA ASP A 200 6.69 31.21 -20.94
C ASP A 200 6.37 29.71 -20.72
N LEU A 201 5.64 29.09 -21.64
CA LEU A 201 5.34 27.65 -21.60
C LEU A 201 6.60 26.80 -21.71
N PHE A 202 7.52 27.14 -22.64
CA PHE A 202 8.81 26.44 -22.76
C PHE A 202 9.68 26.62 -21.51
N GLY A 203 9.67 27.81 -20.91
CA GLY A 203 10.35 28.08 -19.64
C GLY A 203 9.82 27.18 -18.52
N PHE A 204 8.49 27.11 -18.37
CA PHE A 204 7.81 26.25 -17.40
C PHE A 204 8.13 24.76 -17.60
N THR A 205 8.09 24.28 -18.85
CA THR A 205 8.41 22.87 -19.15
C THR A 205 9.86 22.52 -18.83
N LYS A 206 10.83 23.42 -19.12
CA LYS A 206 12.24 23.22 -18.77
C LYS A 206 12.44 23.13 -17.25
N LEU A 207 11.72 23.94 -16.47
CA LEU A 207 11.77 23.89 -15.01
C LEU A 207 11.25 22.55 -14.47
N ASN A 208 10.09 22.10 -14.95
CA ASN A 208 9.46 20.87 -14.47
C ASN A 208 10.22 19.59 -14.84
N TYR A 209 10.87 19.56 -16.00
CA TYR A 209 11.65 18.39 -16.43
C TYR A 209 13.12 18.39 -15.96
N GLY A 210 13.49 19.26 -15.02
CA GLY A 210 14.81 19.27 -14.39
C GLY A 210 15.98 19.53 -15.35
N LYS A 211 15.71 20.10 -16.55
CA LYS A 211 16.74 20.41 -17.56
C LYS A 211 17.44 21.74 -17.32
N ILE A 212 17.14 22.43 -16.23
CA ILE A 212 17.86 23.62 -15.82
C ILE A 212 18.96 23.23 -14.87
N SER A 213 20.21 23.31 -15.30
CA SER A 213 21.35 23.19 -14.41
C SER A 213 21.41 24.41 -13.50
N MET A 214 21.13 24.21 -12.22
CA MET A 214 21.29 25.27 -11.23
C MET A 214 22.79 25.43 -10.91
N HIS A 215 23.34 26.59 -11.23
CA HIS A 215 24.67 26.99 -10.78
C HIS A 215 24.49 27.78 -9.49
N VAL A 216 24.70 27.15 -8.35
CA VAL A 216 24.65 27.82 -7.05
C VAL A 216 25.95 28.63 -6.87
N ALA A 217 25.82 29.94 -6.82
CA ALA A 217 26.91 30.87 -6.58
C ALA A 217 26.53 31.85 -5.45
N GLN A 218 27.54 32.40 -4.75
CA GLN A 218 27.31 33.49 -3.81
C GLN A 218 26.97 34.76 -4.60
N VAL A 219 25.82 35.34 -4.33
CA VAL A 219 25.33 36.54 -4.98
C VAL A 219 25.15 37.65 -3.93
N ASP A 220 25.67 38.84 -4.24
CA ASP A 220 25.40 40.04 -3.44
C ASP A 220 23.96 40.52 -3.74
N VAL A 221 23.08 40.29 -2.75
CA VAL A 221 21.65 40.59 -2.88
C VAL A 221 21.40 42.10 -3.04
N VAL A 222 22.21 42.97 -2.43
CA VAL A 222 22.06 44.41 -2.54
C VAL A 222 22.38 44.89 -3.96
N LYS A 223 23.44 44.35 -4.54
CA LYS A 223 23.85 44.64 -5.91
C LYS A 223 22.83 44.15 -6.93
N LEU A 224 22.28 42.93 -6.71
CA LEU A 224 21.25 42.34 -7.54
C LEU A 224 19.96 43.16 -7.51
N LEU A 225 19.51 43.58 -6.31
CA LEU A 225 18.33 44.47 -6.18
C LEU A 225 18.56 45.82 -6.83
N GLY A 226 19.77 46.38 -6.73
CA GLY A 226 20.13 47.62 -7.45
C GLY A 226 19.99 47.48 -8.96
N GLN A 227 20.50 46.39 -9.53
CA GLN A 227 20.37 46.11 -10.97
C GLN A 227 18.90 45.92 -11.39
N LEU A 228 18.11 45.19 -10.62
CA LEU A 228 16.68 44.99 -10.92
C LEU A 228 15.89 46.30 -10.86
N LEU A 229 16.23 47.21 -9.92
CA LEU A 229 15.61 48.51 -9.82
C LEU A 229 15.96 49.41 -11.02
N GLU A 230 17.22 49.42 -11.45
CA GLU A 230 17.66 50.13 -12.65
C GLU A 230 16.97 49.62 -13.90
N GLU A 231 16.82 48.33 -14.06
CA GLU A 231 16.14 47.67 -15.20
C GLU A 231 14.62 47.95 -15.20
N ALA A 232 14.00 48.01 -14.03
CA ALA A 232 12.55 48.27 -13.88
C ALA A 232 12.22 49.76 -13.95
N TYR A 233 13.17 50.66 -13.65
CA TYR A 233 12.93 52.12 -13.56
C TYR A 233 12.30 52.73 -14.80
N PRO A 234 12.68 52.41 -16.06
CA PRO A 234 12.03 52.96 -17.25
C PRO A 234 10.52 52.68 -17.33
N ASN A 235 10.07 51.54 -16.79
CA ASN A 235 8.68 51.14 -16.81
C ASN A 235 7.80 51.86 -15.77
N PHE A 236 8.41 52.61 -14.83
CA PHE A 236 7.72 53.39 -13.80
C PHE A 236 7.69 54.91 -14.12
N VAL A 237 8.40 55.35 -15.17
CA VAL A 237 8.53 56.77 -15.52
C VAL A 237 7.66 57.14 -16.74
N GLU A 238 7.01 56.15 -17.40
CA GLU A 238 5.95 56.36 -18.36
C GLU A 238 4.57 56.41 -17.65
#